data_80b1132996260834e842498e3672eddf
#
_entry.id   80b1132996260834e842498e3672eddf
#
_cell.length_a   1.000
_cell.length_b   1.000
_cell.length_c   1.000
_cell.angle_alpha   90.00
_cell.angle_beta   90.00
_cell.angle_gamma   90.00
#
_symmetry.space_group_name_H-M   'P 1'
#
loop_
_entity.id
_entity.type
_entity.pdbx_description
1 polymer ?
#
loop_
_entity_poly.entity_id
_entity_poly.type
_entity_poly.pdbx_seq_one_letter_code
_entity_poly.pdbx_strand_id
1 'polypeptide(L)'
;MSNYINQVSDSLKNHISELANNPCLFLRNPNVDFSRKRKIDFKTFIGIMMNSGGATMSKELLDFFDFNKNTPSVSAFTQQRSKVLPEAFEYLFKSFTDDNLPTNNNYHGYRLIACDGSNLTIATNQKDPETFWERNQHGSIAVSYTHLTLPTIL
;
A
#
# COMPACT_ATOMS: atom_id res chain seq x y z
N MET A 1 -1.48 -12.61 24.58
CA MET A 1 -1.24 -12.45 23.12
C MET A 1 -2.48 -11.99 22.35
N SER A 2 -3.67 -12.53 22.60
CA SER A 2 -4.92 -12.14 21.89
C SER A 2 -5.23 -10.63 21.96
N ASN A 3 -5.00 -9.98 23.10
CA ASN A 3 -5.35 -8.56 23.29
C ASN A 3 -4.49 -7.62 22.45
N TYR A 4 -3.18 -7.90 22.30
CA TYR A 4 -2.28 -7.07 21.48
C TYR A 4 -2.61 -7.16 19.99
N ILE A 5 -2.91 -8.36 19.48
CA ILE A 5 -3.30 -8.56 18.07
C ILE A 5 -4.58 -7.77 17.76
N ASN A 6 -5.55 -7.81 18.66
CA ASN A 6 -6.80 -7.06 18.49
C ASN A 6 -6.54 -5.54 18.51
N GLN A 7 -5.70 -5.05 19.43
CA GLN A 7 -5.34 -3.63 19.49
C GLN A 7 -4.68 -3.14 18.20
N VAL A 8 -3.71 -3.89 17.65
CA VAL A 8 -3.06 -3.57 16.40
C VAL A 8 -4.04 -3.58 15.22
N SER A 9 -4.92 -4.59 15.17
CA SER A 9 -5.97 -4.68 14.14
C SER A 9 -6.95 -3.51 14.22
N ASP A 10 -7.36 -3.12 15.41
CA ASP A 10 -8.31 -2.02 15.60
C ASP A 10 -7.65 -0.67 15.33
N SER A 11 -6.37 -0.50 15.69
CA SER A 11 -5.57 0.68 15.31
C SER A 11 -5.55 0.85 13.78
N LEU A 12 -5.23 -0.21 13.03
CA LEU A 12 -5.23 -0.15 11.56
C LEU A 12 -6.60 0.23 10.98
N LYS A 13 -7.68 -0.38 11.50
CA LYS A 13 -9.05 -0.05 11.06
C LYS A 13 -9.43 1.41 11.36
N ASN A 14 -8.98 1.95 12.49
CA ASN A 14 -9.20 3.33 12.85
C ASN A 14 -8.48 4.27 11.89
N HIS A 15 -7.20 4.05 11.59
CA HIS A 15 -6.46 4.86 10.63
C HIS A 15 -7.04 4.79 9.21
N ILE A 16 -7.51 3.61 8.76
CA ILE A 16 -8.24 3.50 7.49
C ILE A 16 -9.54 4.33 7.54
N SER A 17 -10.22 4.37 8.67
CA SER A 17 -11.45 5.14 8.82
C SER A 17 -11.18 6.64 8.84
N GLU A 18 -10.13 7.09 9.52
CA GLU A 18 -9.69 8.49 9.54
C GLU A 18 -9.30 8.98 8.14
N LEU A 19 -8.50 8.18 7.43
CA LEU A 19 -8.13 8.45 6.04
C LEU A 19 -9.39 8.56 5.16
N ALA A 20 -10.38 7.69 5.37
CA ALA A 20 -11.63 7.69 4.62
C ALA A 20 -12.55 8.87 4.95
N ASN A 21 -12.41 9.49 6.12
CA ASN A 21 -13.16 10.68 6.49
C ASN A 21 -12.67 11.96 5.78
N ASN A 22 -11.41 11.96 5.30
CA ASN A 22 -10.81 13.08 4.60
C ASN A 22 -10.27 12.68 3.21
N PRO A 23 -11.08 12.06 2.33
CA PRO A 23 -10.61 11.48 1.08
C PRO A 23 -10.06 12.54 0.12
N CYS A 24 -10.54 13.78 0.21
CA CYS A 24 -10.14 14.87 -0.68
C CYS A 24 -8.63 15.15 -0.68
N LEU A 25 -7.94 14.86 0.40
CA LEU A 25 -6.48 15.05 0.52
C LEU A 25 -5.69 14.01 -0.29
N PHE A 26 -6.32 12.90 -0.63
CA PHE A 26 -5.68 11.71 -1.20
C PHE A 26 -6.22 11.32 -2.58
N LEU A 27 -6.99 12.20 -3.19
CA LEU A 27 -7.61 11.97 -4.49
C LEU A 27 -7.05 12.92 -5.55
N ARG A 28 -6.90 12.43 -6.77
CA ARG A 28 -6.44 13.24 -7.92
C ARG A 28 -7.41 14.38 -8.23
N ASN A 29 -8.74 14.11 -8.16
CA ASN A 29 -9.80 15.07 -8.38
C ASN A 29 -10.77 15.05 -7.19
N PRO A 30 -10.48 15.81 -6.11
CA PRO A 30 -11.15 15.70 -4.81
C PRO A 30 -12.68 15.81 -4.85
N ASN A 31 -13.23 16.61 -5.77
CA ASN A 31 -14.68 16.85 -5.87
C ASN A 31 -15.41 15.89 -6.83
N VAL A 32 -14.67 15.05 -7.54
CA VAL A 32 -15.20 14.17 -8.59
C VAL A 32 -14.97 12.70 -8.25
N ASP A 33 -13.75 12.38 -7.78
CA ASP A 33 -13.38 11.01 -7.51
C ASP A 33 -14.07 10.50 -6.25
N PHE A 34 -14.57 9.26 -6.32
CA PHE A 34 -15.33 8.61 -5.24
C PHE A 34 -16.60 9.38 -4.76
N SER A 35 -17.03 10.44 -5.46
CA SER A 35 -18.23 11.19 -5.11
C SER A 35 -19.54 10.41 -5.32
N ARG A 36 -19.54 9.45 -6.23
CA ARG A 36 -20.72 8.62 -6.54
C ARG A 36 -20.71 7.33 -5.72
N LYS A 37 -21.86 6.96 -5.16
CA LYS A 37 -22.05 5.66 -4.49
C LYS A 37 -21.85 4.53 -5.50
N ARG A 38 -20.72 3.81 -5.37
CA ARG A 38 -20.36 2.65 -6.20
C ARG A 38 -20.02 1.47 -5.30
N LYS A 39 -19.80 0.29 -5.91
CA LYS A 39 -19.41 -0.94 -5.19
C LYS A 39 -18.07 -0.81 -4.46
N ILE A 40 -17.15 0.00 -4.99
CA ILE A 40 -15.86 0.33 -4.39
C ILE A 40 -15.90 1.81 -4.05
N ASP A 41 -16.12 2.14 -2.78
CA ASP A 41 -15.85 3.45 -2.22
C ASP A 41 -14.38 3.58 -1.80
N PHE A 42 -13.97 4.75 -1.33
CA PHE A 42 -12.57 5.00 -0.98
C PHE A 42 -12.09 4.11 0.18
N LYS A 43 -12.91 3.91 1.21
CA LYS A 43 -12.59 3.02 2.34
C LYS A 43 -12.44 1.57 1.89
N THR A 44 -13.37 1.09 1.09
CA THR A 44 -13.33 -0.27 0.50
C THR A 44 -12.10 -0.44 -0.38
N PHE A 45 -11.74 0.58 -1.18
CA PHE A 45 -10.54 0.54 -2.00
C PHE A 45 -9.27 0.35 -1.16
N ILE A 46 -9.11 1.14 -0.10
CA ILE A 46 -7.95 0.99 0.82
C ILE A 46 -7.97 -0.40 1.47
N GLY A 47 -9.14 -0.87 1.91
CA GLY A 47 -9.29 -2.21 2.48
C GLY A 47 -8.86 -3.33 1.53
N ILE A 48 -9.23 -3.28 0.25
CA ILE A 48 -8.80 -4.24 -0.76
C ILE A 48 -7.27 -4.20 -0.90
N MET A 49 -6.67 -3.01 -1.01
CA MET A 49 -5.22 -2.87 -1.16
C MET A 49 -4.45 -3.43 0.04
N MET A 50 -4.96 -3.24 1.26
CA MET A 50 -4.33 -3.73 2.49
C MET A 50 -4.49 -5.25 2.69
N ASN A 51 -5.52 -5.86 2.10
CA ASN A 51 -5.76 -7.30 2.20
C ASN A 51 -5.18 -8.09 1.02
N SER A 52 -4.64 -7.43 0.00
CA SER A 52 -4.07 -8.11 -1.17
C SER A 52 -2.84 -8.94 -0.79
N GLY A 53 -2.89 -10.23 -1.08
CA GLY A 53 -1.87 -11.23 -0.72
C GLY A 53 -0.94 -11.65 -1.86
N GLY A 54 -0.98 -10.97 -3.03
CA GLY A 54 -0.14 -11.30 -4.18
C GLY A 54 -0.74 -12.32 -5.15
N ALA A 55 -2.03 -12.64 -5.02
CA ALA A 55 -2.76 -13.41 -6.01
C ALA A 55 -3.15 -12.55 -7.24
N THR A 56 -3.82 -13.14 -8.21
CA THR A 56 -4.37 -12.34 -9.31
C THR A 56 -5.43 -11.38 -8.79
N MET A 57 -5.52 -10.16 -9.33
CA MET A 57 -6.49 -9.17 -8.89
C MET A 57 -7.94 -9.68 -8.93
N SER A 58 -8.27 -10.55 -9.88
CA SER A 58 -9.59 -11.18 -9.94
C SER A 58 -9.86 -12.04 -8.71
N LYS A 59 -8.87 -12.82 -8.26
CA LYS A 59 -8.98 -13.65 -7.07
C LYS A 59 -9.04 -12.81 -5.80
N GLU A 60 -8.19 -11.79 -5.68
CA GLU A 60 -8.20 -10.85 -4.55
C GLU A 60 -9.57 -10.19 -4.36
N LEU A 61 -10.21 -9.76 -5.45
CA LEU A 61 -11.55 -9.18 -5.40
C LEU A 61 -12.60 -10.21 -4.99
N LEU A 62 -12.53 -11.44 -5.52
CA LEU A 62 -13.46 -12.51 -5.13
C LEU A 62 -13.33 -12.84 -3.63
N ASP A 63 -12.11 -12.98 -3.14
CA ASP A 63 -11.83 -13.28 -1.74
C ASP A 63 -12.29 -12.13 -0.83
N PHE A 64 -12.01 -10.87 -1.18
CA PHE A 64 -12.41 -9.71 -0.40
C PHE A 64 -13.94 -9.53 -0.29
N PHE A 65 -14.68 -9.86 -1.35
CA PHE A 65 -16.14 -9.77 -1.40
C PHE A 65 -16.84 -11.10 -1.10
N ASP A 66 -16.14 -12.07 -0.53
CA ASP A 66 -16.66 -13.37 -0.14
C ASP A 66 -17.46 -14.08 -1.27
N PHE A 67 -16.89 -14.06 -2.48
CA PHE A 67 -17.48 -14.67 -3.69
C PHE A 67 -18.90 -14.18 -4.01
N ASN A 68 -19.23 -12.97 -3.57
CA ASN A 68 -20.56 -12.40 -3.81
C ASN A 68 -20.79 -12.11 -5.31
N LYS A 69 -22.02 -12.33 -5.80
CA LYS A 69 -22.43 -12.00 -7.19
C LYS A 69 -22.23 -10.53 -7.54
N ASN A 70 -22.17 -9.65 -6.53
CA ASN A 70 -21.94 -8.22 -6.69
C ASN A 70 -20.45 -7.84 -6.65
N THR A 71 -19.52 -8.79 -6.67
CA THR A 71 -18.10 -8.52 -6.74
C THR A 71 -17.78 -7.58 -7.91
N PRO A 72 -17.03 -6.49 -7.68
CA PRO A 72 -16.62 -5.58 -8.76
C PRO A 72 -15.67 -6.27 -9.74
N SER A 73 -15.66 -5.82 -10.98
CA SER A 73 -14.68 -6.30 -11.97
C SER A 73 -13.29 -5.71 -11.71
N VAL A 74 -12.27 -6.39 -12.20
CA VAL A 74 -10.87 -5.91 -12.18
C VAL A 74 -10.75 -4.53 -12.85
N SER A 75 -11.47 -4.32 -13.96
CA SER A 75 -11.48 -3.02 -14.64
C SER A 75 -12.04 -1.91 -13.74
N ALA A 76 -13.13 -2.19 -12.99
CA ALA A 76 -13.68 -1.22 -12.04
C ALA A 76 -12.70 -0.89 -10.93
N PHE A 77 -11.99 -1.89 -10.39
CA PHE A 77 -10.94 -1.67 -9.40
C PHE A 77 -9.80 -0.82 -9.95
N THR A 78 -9.28 -1.15 -11.13
CA THR A 78 -8.18 -0.41 -11.77
C THR A 78 -8.55 1.06 -12.03
N GLN A 79 -9.80 1.31 -12.45
CA GLN A 79 -10.32 2.68 -12.58
C GLN A 79 -10.37 3.44 -11.25
N GLN A 80 -10.70 2.78 -10.14
CA GLN A 80 -10.65 3.44 -8.82
C GLN A 80 -9.22 3.66 -8.36
N ARG A 81 -8.33 2.68 -8.58
CA ARG A 81 -6.91 2.77 -8.25
C ARG A 81 -6.23 4.00 -8.88
N SER A 82 -6.52 4.30 -10.14
CA SER A 82 -5.92 5.44 -10.85
C SER A 82 -6.30 6.81 -10.28
N LYS A 83 -7.29 6.88 -9.40
CA LYS A 83 -7.79 8.11 -8.78
C LYS A 83 -7.12 8.44 -7.45
N VAL A 84 -6.54 7.44 -6.80
CA VAL A 84 -5.93 7.57 -5.48
C VAL A 84 -4.47 7.98 -5.63
N LEU A 85 -4.05 8.94 -4.82
CA LEU A 85 -2.68 9.38 -4.72
C LEU A 85 -1.86 8.44 -3.83
N PRO A 86 -0.57 8.19 -4.13
CA PRO A 86 0.30 7.37 -3.29
C PRO A 86 0.40 7.84 -1.84
N GLU A 87 0.24 9.14 -1.60
CA GLU A 87 0.29 9.80 -0.30
C GLU A 87 -0.75 9.25 0.69
N ALA A 88 -1.84 8.63 0.19
CA ALA A 88 -2.80 7.92 1.02
C ALA A 88 -2.14 6.77 1.80
N PHE A 89 -1.27 6.02 1.13
CA PHE A 89 -0.57 4.88 1.73
C PHE A 89 0.61 5.34 2.59
N GLU A 90 1.26 6.42 2.21
CA GLU A 90 2.31 7.04 3.03
C GLU A 90 1.73 7.54 4.37
N TYR A 91 0.59 8.24 4.32
CA TYR A 91 -0.12 8.68 5.52
C TYR A 91 -0.50 7.49 6.41
N LEU A 92 -1.14 6.46 5.82
CA LEU A 92 -1.55 5.27 6.56
C LEU A 92 -0.36 4.56 7.20
N PHE A 93 0.75 4.41 6.47
CA PHE A 93 1.97 3.81 6.97
C PHE A 93 2.54 4.59 8.16
N LYS A 94 2.69 5.92 8.03
CA LYS A 94 3.24 6.77 9.09
C LYS A 94 2.35 6.75 10.33
N SER A 95 1.05 7.03 10.18
CA SER A 95 0.12 7.07 11.31
C SER A 95 0.06 5.72 12.05
N PHE A 96 -0.03 4.62 11.31
CA PHE A 96 -0.08 3.28 11.91
C PHE A 96 1.24 2.92 12.62
N THR A 97 2.38 3.25 12.04
CA THR A 97 3.68 2.95 12.64
C THR A 97 3.94 3.81 13.87
N ASP A 98 3.57 5.07 13.86
CA ASP A 98 3.75 5.97 15.01
C ASP A 98 2.97 5.50 16.22
N ASP A 99 1.75 5.00 16.03
CA ASP A 99 0.89 4.52 17.12
C ASP A 99 1.30 3.13 17.64
N ASN A 100 1.86 2.28 16.79
CA ASN A 100 2.09 0.88 17.14
C ASN A 100 3.56 0.51 17.38
N LEU A 101 4.48 1.46 17.19
CA LEU A 101 5.88 1.20 17.45
C LEU A 101 6.20 1.37 18.93
N PRO A 102 6.84 0.37 19.54
CA PRO A 102 7.24 0.45 20.93
C PRO A 102 8.29 1.54 21.11
N THR A 103 7.95 2.55 21.91
CA THR A 103 8.85 3.67 22.26
C THR A 103 9.97 3.25 23.22
N ASN A 104 9.84 2.08 23.86
CA ASN A 104 10.71 1.65 24.97
C ASN A 104 11.89 0.75 24.55
N ASN A 105 11.99 0.37 23.27
CA ASN A 105 13.03 -0.55 22.78
C ASN A 105 14.13 0.20 21.99
N ASN A 106 14.47 1.38 22.42
CA ASN A 106 15.54 2.14 21.78
C ASN A 106 16.92 1.68 22.30
N TYR A 107 17.84 1.41 21.40
CA TYR A 107 19.23 1.14 21.73
C TYR A 107 20.00 2.46 21.85
N HIS A 108 20.48 2.80 23.05
CA HIS A 108 21.14 4.10 23.33
C HIS A 108 20.35 5.33 22.87
N GLY A 109 19.02 5.29 22.95
CA GLY A 109 18.14 6.38 22.49
C GLY A 109 17.83 6.35 20.98
N TYR A 110 18.42 5.45 20.22
CA TYR A 110 18.21 5.29 18.79
C TYR A 110 17.26 4.14 18.49
N ARG A 111 16.38 4.34 17.51
CA ARG A 111 15.52 3.29 16.98
C ARG A 111 16.29 2.42 16.00
N LEU A 112 16.44 1.14 16.31
CA LEU A 112 17.04 0.20 15.38
C LEU A 112 15.98 -0.27 14.36
N ILE A 113 16.26 -0.06 13.09
CA ILE A 113 15.44 -0.54 11.97
C ILE A 113 16.29 -1.53 11.18
N ALA A 114 15.84 -2.78 11.13
CA ALA A 114 16.40 -3.75 10.21
C ALA A 114 15.66 -3.63 8.86
N CYS A 115 16.43 -3.43 7.79
CA CYS A 115 15.89 -3.42 6.44
C CYS A 115 16.54 -4.54 5.64
N ASP A 116 15.71 -5.44 5.10
CA ASP A 116 16.15 -6.46 4.16
C ASP A 116 15.83 -6.02 2.74
N GLY A 117 16.76 -6.25 1.81
CA GLY A 117 16.58 -5.95 0.40
C GLY A 117 15.71 -7.00 -0.27
N SER A 118 14.57 -6.61 -0.81
CA SER A 118 13.76 -7.47 -1.66
C SER A 118 13.79 -7.00 -3.11
N ASN A 119 13.89 -7.96 -4.05
CA ASN A 119 13.83 -7.67 -5.48
C ASN A 119 12.38 -7.67 -5.94
N LEU A 120 11.91 -6.55 -6.46
CA LEU A 120 10.63 -6.44 -7.13
C LEU A 120 10.85 -6.50 -8.64
N THR A 121 10.28 -7.49 -9.32
CA THR A 121 10.31 -7.57 -10.78
C THR A 121 9.28 -6.61 -11.37
N ILE A 122 9.74 -5.58 -12.06
CA ILE A 122 8.88 -4.65 -12.80
C ILE A 122 9.11 -4.81 -14.31
N ALA A 123 8.09 -4.44 -15.10
CA ALA A 123 8.24 -4.40 -16.54
C ALA A 123 9.28 -3.34 -16.92
N THR A 124 10.30 -3.76 -17.64
CA THR A 124 11.37 -2.84 -18.10
C THR A 124 10.86 -1.92 -19.21
N ASN A 125 11.15 -0.64 -19.08
CA ASN A 125 10.89 0.35 -20.11
C ASN A 125 12.24 0.77 -20.73
N GLN A 126 12.49 0.40 -21.98
CA GLN A 126 13.75 0.74 -22.67
C GLN A 126 14.02 2.25 -22.80
N LYS A 127 12.98 3.08 -22.64
CA LYS A 127 13.09 4.54 -22.70
C LYS A 127 13.37 5.20 -21.35
N ASP A 128 13.37 4.42 -20.29
CA ASP A 128 13.53 4.90 -18.93
C ASP A 128 14.87 4.38 -18.38
N PRO A 129 15.91 5.22 -18.28
CA PRO A 129 17.23 4.80 -17.83
C PRO A 129 17.26 4.35 -16.36
N GLU A 130 16.26 4.70 -15.57
CA GLU A 130 16.17 4.27 -14.16
C GLU A 130 15.63 2.84 -14.03
N THR A 131 14.84 2.38 -15.00
CA THR A 131 14.23 1.05 -15.01
C THR A 131 14.85 0.11 -16.06
N PHE A 132 15.69 0.65 -16.98
CA PHE A 132 16.36 -0.14 -18.00
C PHE A 132 17.76 -0.53 -17.56
N TRP A 133 17.99 -1.86 -17.42
CA TRP A 133 19.32 -2.42 -17.18
C TRP A 133 19.64 -3.41 -18.29
N GLU A 134 20.86 -3.32 -18.82
CA GLU A 134 21.34 -4.29 -19.80
C GLU A 134 21.36 -5.71 -19.23
N ARG A 135 21.05 -6.68 -20.06
CA ARG A 135 21.10 -8.10 -19.68
C ARG A 135 22.49 -8.44 -19.18
N ASN A 136 22.57 -8.97 -17.96
CA ASN A 136 23.81 -9.58 -17.52
C ASN A 136 24.05 -10.90 -18.28
N GLN A 137 25.25 -11.45 -18.20
CA GLN A 137 25.67 -12.67 -18.89
C GLN A 137 24.79 -13.90 -18.60
N HIS A 138 23.93 -13.86 -17.58
CA HIS A 138 23.01 -14.90 -17.18
C HIS A 138 21.57 -14.70 -17.69
N GLY A 139 21.33 -13.72 -18.53
CA GLY A 139 20.03 -13.51 -19.18
C GLY A 139 18.93 -12.96 -18.27
N SER A 140 19.22 -12.63 -17.03
CA SER A 140 18.25 -12.04 -16.11
C SER A 140 18.07 -10.57 -16.40
N ILE A 141 16.83 -10.16 -16.69
CA ILE A 141 16.46 -8.75 -16.70
C ILE A 141 16.05 -8.44 -15.27
N ALA A 142 16.94 -7.83 -14.56
CA ALA A 142 16.65 -7.36 -13.22
C ALA A 142 16.38 -5.85 -13.30
N VAL A 143 15.72 -5.20 -12.52
CA VAL A 143 15.43 -5.19 -11.12
C VAL A 143 15.01 -3.77 -10.77
N SER A 144 14.01 -3.65 -10.03
CA SER A 144 13.73 -2.43 -9.31
C SER A 144 14.59 -2.39 -8.05
N TYR A 145 15.39 -1.35 -7.89
CA TYR A 145 15.93 -1.03 -6.58
C TYR A 145 14.92 -0.19 -5.81
N THR A 146 14.45 -0.70 -4.69
CA THR A 146 13.86 0.18 -3.68
C THR A 146 15.03 0.86 -2.96
N HIS A 147 15.29 2.11 -3.30
CA HIS A 147 16.17 2.95 -2.49
C HIS A 147 15.42 3.28 -1.20
N LEU A 148 15.67 2.52 -0.17
CA LEU A 148 15.40 2.94 1.19
C LEU A 148 16.54 3.88 1.59
N THR A 149 16.34 5.17 1.40
CA THR A 149 17.16 6.16 2.06
C THR A 149 16.87 6.06 3.55
N LEU A 150 17.74 5.40 4.28
CA LEU A 150 17.74 5.53 5.74
C LEU A 150 17.94 7.02 6.04
N PRO A 151 17.12 7.65 6.90
CA PRO A 151 17.39 9.00 7.33
C PRO A 151 18.79 9.02 7.94
N THR A 152 19.69 9.78 7.34
CA THR A 152 21.01 10.06 7.91
C THR A 152 20.74 10.81 9.21
N ILE A 153 21.03 10.18 10.33
CA ILE A 153 21.01 10.85 11.64
C ILE A 153 22.23 11.75 11.65
N LEU A 154 22.00 13.04 11.56
CA LEU A 154 22.98 14.08 11.89
C LEU A 154 22.94 14.33 13.39
#